data_3f2613f44ce3f76b6eaa47120b0a18a9
#
_entry.id   3f2613f44ce3f76b6eaa47120b0a18a9
#
_cell.length_a   1.000
_cell.length_b   1.000
_cell.length_c   1.000
_cell.angle_alpha   90.00
_cell.angle_beta   90.00
_cell.angle_gamma   90.00
#
_symmetry.space_group_name_H-M   'P 1'
#
loop_
_entity.id
_entity.type
_entity.pdbx_description
1 polymer ?
#
loop_
_entity_poly.entity_id
_entity_poly.type
_entity_poly.pdbx_seq_one_letter_code
_entity_poly.pdbx_strand_id
1 'polypeptide(L)'
;FAEGQRRFAESLSSYARQFLGRMSKPDVELIEGIPPAIAIEQKVNTRNPRSTIATSTEIYDYLRMIFARIGRTYSPISGEEVKCSTVNDVISYVLDGESDAIYILADLGWDTRKDKVELMLQLKEEGYTRLFSDRMMRIEEVMQMAQTEEYPQQMYLLVDRLRLPRTQRADGTQEWDDLKTRLHSSIETAFNKGNGTVYVRKEAQEVSLKQFINRFEADGMVFEKPDE
;
A
#
# COMPACT_ATOMS: atom_id res chain seq x y z
N PHE A 1 41.11 -27.86 29.56
CA PHE A 1 40.32 -26.63 29.43
C PHE A 1 38.90 -26.79 30.03
N ALA A 2 38.10 -27.79 29.59
CA ALA A 2 36.71 -27.95 30.01
C ALA A 2 36.56 -28.12 31.53
N GLU A 3 37.45 -28.91 32.19
CA GLU A 3 37.41 -29.11 33.64
C GLU A 3 37.86 -27.86 34.40
N GLY A 4 38.84 -27.11 33.88
CA GLY A 4 39.23 -25.83 34.48
C GLY A 4 38.07 -24.78 34.42
N GLN A 5 37.37 -24.71 33.32
CA GLN A 5 36.18 -23.87 33.19
C GLN A 5 35.04 -24.30 34.10
N ARG A 6 34.81 -25.62 34.21
CA ARG A 6 33.79 -26.19 35.10
C ARG A 6 34.06 -25.82 36.56
N ARG A 7 35.30 -26.03 37.03
CA ARG A 7 35.69 -25.68 38.43
C ARG A 7 35.62 -24.18 38.67
N PHE A 8 35.99 -23.36 37.68
CA PHE A 8 35.82 -21.92 37.79
C PHE A 8 34.32 -21.53 37.86
N ALA A 9 33.47 -22.10 37.05
CA ALA A 9 32.03 -21.84 37.08
C ALA A 9 31.41 -22.31 38.43
N GLU A 10 31.89 -23.43 39.02
CA GLU A 10 31.45 -23.90 40.34
C GLU A 10 31.85 -22.96 41.50
N SER A 11 32.92 -22.18 41.35
CA SER A 11 33.34 -21.20 42.35
C SER A 11 32.50 -19.92 42.35
N LEU A 12 31.67 -19.69 41.31
CA LEU A 12 30.80 -18.57 41.19
C LEU A 12 29.53 -18.70 42.03
N SER A 13 28.84 -17.57 42.30
CA SER A 13 27.56 -17.56 43.02
C SER A 13 26.51 -18.40 42.31
N SER A 14 25.51 -18.89 43.04
CA SER A 14 24.40 -19.68 42.49
C SER A 14 23.64 -18.91 41.41
N TYR A 15 23.53 -17.59 41.55
CA TYR A 15 22.95 -16.72 40.53
C TYR A 15 23.75 -16.69 39.23
N ALA A 16 25.06 -16.48 39.33
CA ALA A 16 25.92 -16.43 38.14
C ALA A 16 25.94 -17.78 37.41
N ARG A 17 25.86 -18.92 38.14
CA ARG A 17 25.81 -20.25 37.54
C ARG A 17 24.57 -20.53 36.68
N GLN A 18 23.44 -19.88 36.99
CA GLN A 18 22.23 -20.04 36.18
C GLN A 18 22.40 -19.56 34.74
N PHE A 19 23.26 -18.58 34.49
CA PHE A 19 23.53 -18.05 33.15
C PHE A 19 24.58 -18.85 32.37
N LEU A 20 25.46 -19.58 33.05
CA LEU A 20 26.55 -20.33 32.42
C LEU A 20 26.14 -21.72 31.92
N GLY A 21 24.95 -22.16 32.29
CA GLY A 21 24.47 -23.51 32.00
C GLY A 21 25.24 -24.61 32.75
N ARG A 22 24.71 -25.84 32.69
CA ARG A 22 25.36 -27.01 33.31
C ARG A 22 26.50 -27.50 32.42
N MET A 23 27.71 -27.55 32.96
CA MET A 23 28.84 -28.21 32.33
C MET A 23 28.93 -29.66 32.82
N SER A 24 29.00 -30.61 31.90
CA SER A 24 29.16 -32.04 32.25
C SER A 24 30.53 -32.28 32.86
N LYS A 25 30.57 -33.13 33.89
CA LYS A 25 31.83 -33.59 34.48
C LYS A 25 32.50 -34.55 33.49
N PRO A 26 33.79 -34.37 33.21
CA PRO A 26 34.52 -35.34 32.38
C PRO A 26 34.63 -36.68 33.05
N ASP A 27 34.63 -37.76 32.25
CA ASP A 27 34.78 -39.12 32.71
C ASP A 27 36.25 -39.44 32.91
N VAL A 28 36.79 -39.09 34.10
CA VAL A 28 38.18 -39.25 34.47
C VAL A 28 38.24 -39.60 35.94
N GLU A 29 39.26 -40.44 36.29
CA GLU A 29 39.44 -40.86 37.69
C GLU A 29 39.97 -39.72 38.57
N LEU A 30 40.96 -38.94 38.09
CA LEU A 30 41.60 -37.87 38.83
C LEU A 30 42.16 -36.81 37.90
N ILE A 31 41.97 -35.53 38.25
CA ILE A 31 42.64 -34.39 37.60
C ILE A 31 43.18 -33.47 38.67
N GLU A 32 44.49 -33.33 38.73
CA GLU A 32 45.22 -32.46 39.66
C GLU A 32 46.07 -31.41 38.90
N GLY A 33 46.44 -30.30 39.56
CA GLY A 33 47.35 -29.31 39.01
C GLY A 33 46.83 -28.53 37.81
N ILE A 34 45.47 -28.32 37.73
CA ILE A 34 44.90 -27.58 36.58
C ILE A 34 45.26 -26.10 36.73
N PRO A 35 46.02 -25.55 35.74
CA PRO A 35 46.26 -24.11 35.71
C PRO A 35 44.98 -23.35 35.30
N PRO A 36 44.92 -22.00 35.49
CA PRO A 36 43.82 -21.18 35.03
C PRO A 36 43.60 -21.39 33.55
N ALA A 37 42.35 -21.78 33.17
CA ALA A 37 42.02 -22.06 31.79
C ALA A 37 41.54 -20.78 31.09
N ILE A 38 42.37 -20.28 30.17
CA ILE A 38 42.03 -19.15 29.32
C ILE A 38 41.97 -19.63 27.88
N ALA A 39 40.83 -19.40 27.20
CA ALA A 39 40.74 -19.58 25.75
C ALA A 39 40.37 -18.26 25.11
N ILE A 40 41.08 -17.93 24.05
CA ILE A 40 40.80 -16.78 23.20
C ILE A 40 40.20 -17.34 21.92
N GLU A 41 38.93 -17.08 21.71
CA GLU A 41 38.21 -17.50 20.51
C GLU A 41 37.90 -16.27 19.64
N GLN A 42 38.15 -16.39 18.36
CA GLN A 42 37.82 -15.36 17.39
C GLN A 42 36.32 -15.43 16.99
N LYS A 43 35.59 -16.49 17.36
CA LYS A 43 34.18 -16.63 17.09
C LYS A 43 33.34 -15.91 18.12
N VAL A 44 32.57 -14.94 17.67
CA VAL A 44 31.45 -14.40 18.43
C VAL A 44 30.38 -15.49 18.48
N ASN A 45 30.31 -16.21 19.60
CA ASN A 45 29.35 -17.27 19.82
C ASN A 45 27.97 -16.64 20.13
N THR A 46 27.22 -16.31 19.09
CA THR A 46 25.85 -15.82 19.25
C THR A 46 24.98 -16.99 19.67
N ARG A 47 24.68 -17.09 20.97
CA ARG A 47 23.76 -18.10 21.53
C ARG A 47 22.31 -17.86 21.15
N ASN A 48 22.02 -16.78 20.45
CA ASN A 48 20.67 -16.46 19.98
C ASN A 48 20.41 -17.10 18.61
N PRO A 49 19.57 -18.14 18.50
CA PRO A 49 19.30 -18.81 17.23
C PRO A 49 18.58 -17.91 16.20
N ARG A 50 18.06 -16.76 16.63
CA ARG A 50 17.42 -15.77 15.75
C ARG A 50 18.37 -14.69 15.27
N SER A 51 19.62 -14.66 15.73
CA SER A 51 20.61 -13.69 15.29
C SER A 51 21.20 -14.12 13.96
N THR A 52 21.11 -13.27 12.97
CA THR A 52 21.75 -13.41 11.66
C THR A 52 22.92 -12.44 11.54
N ILE A 53 23.79 -12.63 10.56
CA ILE A 53 24.87 -11.66 10.27
C ILE A 53 24.30 -10.27 10.03
N ALA A 54 23.17 -10.19 9.32
CA ALA A 54 22.53 -8.92 8.99
C ALA A 54 22.08 -8.15 10.24
N THR A 55 21.50 -8.85 11.24
CA THR A 55 21.06 -8.21 12.49
C THR A 55 22.19 -7.90 13.45
N SER A 56 23.31 -8.65 13.37
CA SER A 56 24.48 -8.42 14.24
C SER A 56 25.41 -7.30 13.74
N THR A 57 25.29 -6.91 12.48
CA THR A 57 26.17 -5.93 11.82
C THR A 57 25.44 -4.65 11.40
N GLU A 58 24.17 -4.46 11.85
CA GLU A 58 23.31 -3.34 11.44
C GLU A 58 23.00 -3.27 9.92
N ILE A 59 23.52 -4.19 9.11
CA ILE A 59 23.27 -4.26 7.66
C ILE A 59 21.76 -4.39 7.37
N TYR A 60 21.01 -5.04 8.27
CA TYR A 60 19.58 -5.20 8.12
C TYR A 60 18.83 -3.85 8.07
N ASP A 61 19.23 -2.89 8.90
CA ASP A 61 18.59 -1.58 8.95
C ASP A 61 18.87 -0.77 7.68
N TYR A 62 20.12 -0.84 7.17
CA TYR A 62 20.44 -0.23 5.88
C TYR A 62 19.68 -0.88 4.73
N LEU A 63 19.53 -2.21 4.71
CA LEU A 63 18.74 -2.90 3.70
C LEU A 63 17.28 -2.50 3.77
N ARG A 64 16.70 -2.40 4.96
CA ARG A 64 15.31 -1.90 5.14
C ARG A 64 15.13 -0.52 4.51
N MET A 65 16.02 0.43 4.84
CA MET A 65 15.96 1.78 4.28
C MET A 65 16.08 1.77 2.74
N ILE A 66 16.94 0.96 2.17
CA ILE A 66 17.09 0.84 0.73
C ILE A 66 15.80 0.28 0.12
N PHE A 67 15.27 -0.83 0.65
CA PHE A 67 14.05 -1.43 0.13
C PHE A 67 12.82 -0.55 0.33
N ALA A 68 12.74 0.23 1.41
CA ALA A 68 11.67 1.18 1.61
C ALA A 68 11.65 2.29 0.53
N ARG A 69 12.82 2.71 0.04
CA ARG A 69 12.94 3.81 -0.93
C ARG A 69 12.91 3.38 -2.39
N ILE A 70 13.55 2.27 -2.74
CA ILE A 70 13.70 1.82 -4.13
C ILE A 70 13.14 0.43 -4.39
N GLY A 71 12.69 -0.27 -3.35
CA GLY A 71 12.08 -1.59 -3.47
C GLY A 71 10.77 -1.53 -4.27
N ARG A 72 10.49 -2.62 -4.97
CA ARG A 72 9.22 -2.82 -5.67
C ARG A 72 8.50 -3.99 -5.03
N THR A 73 7.22 -3.78 -4.75
CA THR A 73 6.36 -4.85 -4.23
C THR A 73 5.66 -5.53 -5.40
N TYR A 74 5.66 -6.84 -5.38
CA TYR A 74 4.97 -7.65 -6.40
C TYR A 74 3.88 -8.48 -5.74
N SER A 75 2.74 -8.61 -6.42
CA SER A 75 1.67 -9.48 -5.96
C SER A 75 2.14 -10.95 -6.00
N PRO A 76 1.94 -11.73 -4.93
CA PRO A 76 2.28 -13.15 -4.94
C PRO A 76 1.31 -13.99 -5.78
N ILE A 77 0.17 -13.45 -6.21
CA ILE A 77 -0.84 -14.12 -7.02
C ILE A 77 -0.55 -13.93 -8.50
N SER A 78 -0.50 -12.68 -8.97
CA SER A 78 -0.30 -12.35 -10.38
C SER A 78 1.17 -12.17 -10.76
N GLY A 79 2.06 -11.88 -9.80
CA GLY A 79 3.44 -11.49 -10.05
C GLY A 79 3.57 -10.07 -10.63
N GLU A 80 2.47 -9.31 -10.70
CA GLU A 80 2.50 -7.94 -11.17
C GLU A 80 2.96 -6.97 -10.08
N GLU A 81 3.58 -5.86 -10.51
CA GLU A 81 4.04 -4.82 -9.59
C GLU A 81 2.86 -4.06 -8.98
N VAL A 82 2.81 -4.03 -7.65
CA VAL A 82 1.80 -3.26 -6.90
C VAL A 82 2.15 -1.78 -6.96
N LYS A 83 1.32 -0.99 -7.61
CA LYS A 83 1.51 0.46 -7.78
C LYS A 83 0.33 1.23 -7.22
N CYS A 84 0.64 2.29 -6.46
CA CYS A 84 -0.35 3.31 -6.13
C CYS A 84 -0.40 4.35 -7.25
N SER A 85 -1.58 4.61 -7.78
CA SER A 85 -1.77 5.71 -8.70
C SER A 85 -1.81 7.04 -7.94
N THR A 86 -1.00 7.98 -8.34
CA THR A 86 -1.03 9.35 -7.81
C THR A 86 -2.01 10.21 -8.60
N VAL A 87 -2.41 11.35 -8.04
CA VAL A 87 -3.21 12.35 -8.76
C VAL A 87 -2.52 12.78 -10.06
N ASN A 88 -1.18 12.92 -10.02
CA ASN A 88 -0.39 13.29 -11.20
C ASN A 88 -0.40 12.21 -12.29
N ASP A 89 -0.44 10.93 -11.94
CA ASP A 89 -0.56 9.85 -12.92
C ASP A 89 -1.91 9.92 -13.64
N VAL A 90 -2.98 10.22 -12.89
CA VAL A 90 -4.31 10.42 -13.47
C VAL A 90 -4.35 11.66 -14.36
N ILE A 91 -3.77 12.79 -13.91
CA ILE A 91 -3.67 14.02 -14.72
C ILE A 91 -2.87 13.74 -16.00
N SER A 92 -1.73 13.08 -15.91
CA SER A 92 -0.91 12.71 -17.06
C SER A 92 -1.70 11.88 -18.06
N TYR A 93 -2.44 10.88 -17.57
CA TYR A 93 -3.33 10.09 -18.43
C TYR A 93 -4.44 10.92 -19.04
N VAL A 94 -5.10 11.81 -18.28
CA VAL A 94 -6.17 12.68 -18.77
C VAL A 94 -5.67 13.58 -19.88
N LEU A 95 -4.48 14.12 -19.74
CA LEU A 95 -3.87 15.03 -20.70
C LEU A 95 -3.20 14.35 -21.89
N ASP A 96 -3.01 13.02 -21.83
CA ASP A 96 -2.48 12.25 -22.94
C ASP A 96 -3.58 11.93 -23.97
N GLY A 97 -3.30 12.20 -25.26
CA GLY A 97 -4.24 11.97 -26.36
C GLY A 97 -5.30 13.05 -26.53
N GLU A 98 -6.12 12.91 -27.55
CA GLU A 98 -7.25 13.78 -27.87
C GLU A 98 -8.54 13.19 -27.31
N SER A 99 -9.36 14.01 -26.67
CA SER A 99 -10.67 13.60 -26.16
C SER A 99 -11.66 14.75 -26.26
N ASP A 100 -12.89 14.44 -26.67
CA ASP A 100 -13.97 15.45 -26.74
C ASP A 100 -14.53 15.76 -25.36
N ALA A 101 -14.64 14.76 -24.51
CA ALA A 101 -15.05 14.92 -23.12
C ALA A 101 -14.35 13.89 -22.22
N ILE A 102 -14.09 14.30 -20.99
CA ILE A 102 -13.51 13.49 -19.93
C ILE A 102 -14.46 13.50 -18.75
N TYR A 103 -14.70 12.32 -18.20
CA TYR A 103 -15.51 12.11 -17.01
C TYR A 103 -14.61 11.56 -15.91
N ILE A 104 -14.61 12.23 -14.77
CA ILE A 104 -13.94 11.77 -13.55
C ILE A 104 -15.02 11.15 -12.68
N LEU A 105 -14.87 9.86 -12.43
CA LEU A 105 -15.87 9.01 -11.80
C LEU A 105 -15.30 8.40 -10.53
N ALA A 106 -16.05 8.46 -9.43
CA ALA A 106 -15.70 7.79 -8.20
C ALA A 106 -16.46 6.45 -8.08
N ASP A 107 -15.77 5.43 -7.59
CA ASP A 107 -16.37 4.13 -7.32
C ASP A 107 -17.26 4.22 -6.07
N LEU A 108 -18.50 3.80 -6.18
CA LEU A 108 -19.45 3.78 -5.07
C LEU A 108 -19.55 2.41 -4.39
N GLY A 109 -18.84 1.39 -4.89
CA GLY A 109 -19.04 0.00 -4.47
C GLY A 109 -20.48 -0.46 -4.70
N TRP A 110 -21.07 0.00 -5.79
CA TRP A 110 -22.52 -0.11 -6.04
C TRP A 110 -23.04 -1.55 -6.11
N ASP A 111 -22.29 -2.45 -6.69
CA ASP A 111 -22.60 -3.86 -6.88
C ASP A 111 -22.79 -4.62 -5.55
N THR A 112 -21.97 -4.29 -4.56
CA THR A 112 -21.94 -4.95 -3.24
C THR A 112 -22.79 -4.25 -2.20
N ARG A 113 -23.28 -3.03 -2.50
CA ARG A 113 -23.96 -2.18 -1.53
C ARG A 113 -25.46 -2.51 -1.38
N LYS A 114 -25.91 -2.63 -0.14
CA LYS A 114 -27.31 -2.91 0.21
C LYS A 114 -28.13 -1.63 0.45
N ASP A 115 -27.50 -0.58 0.93
CA ASP A 115 -28.06 0.71 1.35
C ASP A 115 -28.04 1.77 0.23
N LYS A 116 -28.46 1.39 -0.99
CA LYS A 116 -28.37 2.25 -2.19
C LYS A 116 -29.17 3.53 -2.07
N VAL A 117 -30.37 3.47 -1.46
CA VAL A 117 -31.24 4.63 -1.29
C VAL A 117 -30.62 5.63 -0.31
N GLU A 118 -30.07 5.15 0.81
CA GLU A 118 -29.43 5.99 1.81
C GLU A 118 -28.20 6.69 1.21
N LEU A 119 -27.38 5.96 0.44
CA LEU A 119 -26.25 6.53 -0.29
C LEU A 119 -26.69 7.66 -1.23
N MET A 120 -27.76 7.45 -2.01
CA MET A 120 -28.26 8.47 -2.93
C MET A 120 -28.75 9.73 -2.20
N LEU A 121 -29.40 9.57 -1.05
CA LEU A 121 -29.82 10.69 -0.21
C LEU A 121 -28.60 11.46 0.32
N GLN A 122 -27.61 10.76 0.83
CA GLN A 122 -26.35 11.35 1.29
C GLN A 122 -25.64 12.13 0.18
N LEU A 123 -25.48 11.54 -1.00
CA LEU A 123 -24.85 12.20 -2.14
C LEU A 123 -25.61 13.46 -2.56
N LYS A 124 -26.94 13.44 -2.47
CA LYS A 124 -27.79 14.61 -2.77
C LYS A 124 -27.62 15.71 -1.73
N GLU A 125 -27.52 15.39 -0.45
CA GLU A 125 -27.24 16.35 0.64
C GLU A 125 -25.86 16.99 0.46
N GLU A 126 -24.89 16.24 -0.03
CA GLU A 126 -23.54 16.74 -0.36
C GLU A 126 -23.51 17.59 -1.66
N GLY A 127 -24.63 17.72 -2.37
CA GLY A 127 -24.75 18.54 -3.56
C GLY A 127 -24.49 17.83 -4.88
N TYR A 128 -24.27 16.54 -4.87
CA TYR A 128 -24.15 15.77 -6.12
C TYR A 128 -25.53 15.55 -6.75
N THR A 129 -25.56 15.58 -8.07
CA THR A 129 -26.82 15.48 -8.82
C THR A 129 -26.84 14.36 -9.85
N ARG A 130 -25.67 13.83 -10.20
CA ARG A 130 -25.50 12.92 -11.35
C ARG A 130 -24.67 11.71 -11.00
N LEU A 131 -25.16 10.57 -11.45
CA LEU A 131 -24.47 9.29 -11.46
C LEU A 131 -24.18 8.89 -12.91
N PHE A 132 -23.25 7.99 -13.07
CA PHE A 132 -22.83 7.46 -14.36
C PHE A 132 -22.88 5.91 -14.33
N SER A 133 -23.50 5.33 -15.33
CA SER A 133 -23.42 3.91 -15.67
C SER A 133 -23.03 3.81 -17.15
N ASP A 134 -23.85 3.23 -17.99
CA ASP A 134 -23.70 3.29 -19.45
C ASP A 134 -23.98 4.70 -19.99
N ARG A 135 -24.80 5.44 -19.28
CA ARG A 135 -25.17 6.84 -19.54
C ARG A 135 -25.18 7.66 -18.26
N MET A 136 -25.17 8.97 -18.45
CA MET A 136 -25.39 9.92 -17.36
C MET A 136 -26.86 9.87 -16.92
N MET A 137 -27.11 9.71 -15.61
CA MET A 137 -28.42 9.71 -15.01
C MET A 137 -28.47 10.69 -13.83
N ARG A 138 -29.66 11.24 -13.56
CA ARG A 138 -29.85 12.04 -12.36
C ARG A 138 -30.07 11.12 -11.16
N ILE A 139 -29.65 11.56 -9.99
CA ILE A 139 -29.87 10.79 -8.75
C ILE A 139 -31.36 10.52 -8.56
N GLU A 140 -32.26 11.48 -8.90
CA GLU A 140 -33.69 11.31 -8.81
C GLU A 140 -34.23 10.20 -9.72
N GLU A 141 -33.68 10.05 -10.93
CA GLU A 141 -34.04 8.95 -11.84
C GLU A 141 -33.70 7.60 -11.23
N VAL A 142 -32.50 7.51 -10.66
CA VAL A 142 -32.02 6.26 -10.03
C VAL A 142 -32.84 5.95 -8.76
N MET A 143 -33.22 6.96 -7.99
CA MET A 143 -34.10 6.78 -6.84
C MET A 143 -35.51 6.27 -7.23
N GLN A 144 -36.03 6.65 -8.41
CA GLN A 144 -37.28 6.10 -8.91
C GLN A 144 -37.16 4.63 -9.29
N MET A 145 -35.98 4.20 -9.81
CA MET A 145 -35.69 2.79 -10.10
C MET A 145 -35.65 1.92 -8.84
N ALA A 146 -35.44 2.54 -7.65
CA ALA A 146 -35.52 1.83 -6.37
C ALA A 146 -36.89 1.17 -6.12
N GLN A 147 -37.95 1.69 -6.73
CA GLN A 147 -39.31 1.16 -6.59
C GLN A 147 -39.51 -0.14 -7.38
N THR A 148 -38.71 -0.35 -8.45
CA THR A 148 -38.80 -1.52 -9.33
C THR A 148 -37.65 -2.52 -9.10
N GLU A 149 -36.73 -2.21 -8.20
CA GLU A 149 -35.48 -2.99 -7.94
C GLU A 149 -34.62 -3.24 -9.19
N GLU A 150 -34.86 -2.52 -10.28
CA GLU A 150 -34.08 -2.62 -11.54
C GLU A 150 -32.96 -1.58 -11.57
N TYR A 151 -31.89 -1.85 -10.82
CA TYR A 151 -30.69 -1.01 -10.86
C TYR A 151 -29.69 -1.50 -11.90
N PRO A 152 -28.91 -0.58 -12.53
CA PRO A 152 -27.72 -0.97 -13.27
C PRO A 152 -26.75 -1.77 -12.41
N GLN A 153 -26.04 -2.72 -13.03
CA GLN A 153 -25.06 -3.55 -12.31
C GLN A 153 -23.90 -2.72 -11.73
N GLN A 154 -23.44 -1.72 -12.48
CA GLN A 154 -22.37 -0.82 -12.05
C GLN A 154 -22.83 0.62 -12.14
N MET A 155 -22.48 1.41 -11.13
CA MET A 155 -22.78 2.83 -11.08
C MET A 155 -21.69 3.58 -10.37
N TYR A 156 -21.33 4.72 -10.92
CA TYR A 156 -20.26 5.59 -10.45
C TYR A 156 -20.81 6.96 -10.11
N LEU A 157 -20.20 7.64 -9.15
CA LEU A 157 -20.48 9.06 -8.92
C LEU A 157 -19.76 9.89 -9.98
N LEU A 158 -20.50 10.72 -10.71
CA LEU A 158 -19.89 11.71 -11.58
C LEU A 158 -19.38 12.89 -10.74
N VAL A 159 -18.08 12.96 -10.53
CA VAL A 159 -17.44 14.06 -9.79
C VAL A 159 -17.28 15.28 -10.67
N ASP A 160 -16.73 15.09 -11.87
CA ASP A 160 -16.55 16.20 -12.82
C ASP A 160 -16.63 15.73 -14.28
N ARG A 161 -17.02 16.68 -15.15
CA ARG A 161 -17.01 16.51 -16.60
C ARG A 161 -16.28 17.67 -17.22
N LEU A 162 -15.20 17.39 -17.93
CA LEU A 162 -14.31 18.36 -18.53
C LEU A 162 -14.28 18.19 -20.06
N ARG A 163 -14.08 19.29 -20.75
CA ARG A 163 -13.71 19.31 -22.16
C ARG A 163 -12.30 19.84 -22.25
N LEU A 164 -11.41 19.10 -22.89
CA LEU A 164 -10.06 19.58 -23.14
C LEU A 164 -10.08 20.52 -24.35
N PRO A 165 -9.41 21.68 -24.29
CA PRO A 165 -9.27 22.56 -25.44
C PRO A 165 -8.50 21.82 -26.54
N ARG A 166 -9.05 21.81 -27.75
CA ARG A 166 -8.42 21.17 -28.94
C ARG A 166 -7.22 21.97 -29.48
N THR A 167 -7.16 23.25 -29.15
CA THR A 167 -6.13 24.17 -29.64
C THR A 167 -5.04 24.39 -28.62
N GLN A 168 -3.83 24.02 -29.03
CA GLN A 168 -2.54 24.32 -28.39
C GLN A 168 -2.51 24.16 -26.85
N ARG A 169 -1.97 23.06 -26.43
CA ARG A 169 -1.41 22.87 -25.09
C ARG A 169 -0.24 23.83 -24.89
N ALA A 170 -0.52 25.11 -24.79
CA ALA A 170 0.47 26.13 -24.44
C ALA A 170 0.65 26.07 -22.92
N ASP A 171 1.64 25.31 -22.45
CA ASP A 171 2.13 25.41 -21.08
C ASP A 171 2.42 26.90 -20.79
N GLY A 172 1.83 27.40 -19.69
CA GLY A 172 2.03 28.80 -19.25
C GLY A 172 0.88 29.77 -19.55
N THR A 173 -0.27 29.27 -20.04
CA THR A 173 -1.49 30.09 -20.06
C THR A 173 -2.27 29.92 -18.76
N GLN A 174 -2.89 31.01 -18.26
CA GLN A 174 -3.72 30.97 -17.05
C GLN A 174 -4.84 29.93 -17.15
N GLU A 175 -5.45 29.75 -18.30
CA GLU A 175 -6.51 28.78 -18.56
C GLU A 175 -6.00 27.31 -18.35
N TRP A 176 -4.74 27.06 -18.70
CA TRP A 176 -4.12 25.74 -18.55
C TRP A 176 -3.81 25.41 -17.09
N ASP A 177 -3.35 26.40 -16.34
CA ASP A 177 -3.07 26.26 -14.90
C ASP A 177 -4.38 26.11 -14.11
N ASP A 178 -5.42 26.85 -14.47
CA ASP A 178 -6.75 26.70 -13.87
C ASP A 178 -7.35 25.30 -14.16
N LEU A 179 -7.16 24.79 -15.39
CA LEU A 179 -7.59 23.45 -15.76
C LEU A 179 -6.85 22.38 -14.95
N LYS A 180 -5.52 22.48 -14.80
CA LYS A 180 -4.73 21.55 -13.99
C LYS A 180 -5.17 21.58 -12.52
N THR A 181 -5.40 22.75 -11.97
CA THR A 181 -5.87 22.93 -10.60
C THR A 181 -7.25 22.30 -10.39
N ARG A 182 -8.17 22.53 -11.34
CA ARG A 182 -9.49 21.89 -11.32
C ARG A 182 -9.41 20.38 -11.43
N LEU A 183 -8.58 19.86 -12.34
CA LEU A 183 -8.34 18.41 -12.49
C LEU A 183 -7.82 17.82 -11.19
N HIS A 184 -6.84 18.45 -10.57
CA HIS A 184 -6.26 17.98 -9.30
C HIS A 184 -7.33 17.87 -8.22
N SER A 185 -8.11 18.92 -7.99
CA SER A 185 -9.18 18.93 -7.00
C SER A 185 -10.28 17.88 -7.29
N SER A 186 -10.67 17.75 -8.56
CA SER A 186 -11.70 16.77 -8.95
C SER A 186 -11.22 15.34 -8.78
N ILE A 187 -9.95 15.04 -9.10
CA ILE A 187 -9.37 13.69 -8.92
C ILE A 187 -9.20 13.37 -7.44
N GLU A 188 -8.73 14.29 -6.60
CA GLU A 188 -8.66 14.11 -5.15
C GLU A 188 -10.05 13.82 -4.55
N THR A 189 -11.04 14.61 -4.97
CA THR A 189 -12.44 14.37 -4.54
C THR A 189 -12.91 12.99 -4.98
N ALA A 190 -12.58 12.57 -6.20
CA ALA A 190 -12.97 11.26 -6.71
C ALA A 190 -12.28 10.11 -5.95
N PHE A 191 -11.00 10.22 -5.62
CA PHE A 191 -10.30 9.26 -4.78
C PHE A 191 -10.92 9.17 -3.38
N ASN A 192 -11.25 10.30 -2.76
CA ASN A 192 -11.86 10.33 -1.44
C ASN A 192 -13.26 9.70 -1.45
N LYS A 193 -14.10 10.00 -2.44
CA LYS A 193 -15.46 9.44 -2.57
C LYS A 193 -15.46 7.99 -3.01
N GLY A 194 -14.51 7.60 -3.85
CA GLY A 194 -14.36 6.24 -4.37
C GLY A 194 -13.51 5.33 -3.49
N ASN A 195 -13.31 5.69 -2.21
CA ASN A 195 -12.48 4.91 -1.28
C ASN A 195 -11.14 4.49 -1.89
N GLY A 196 -10.46 5.44 -2.54
CA GLY A 196 -9.17 5.23 -3.19
C GLY A 196 -9.25 4.69 -4.62
N THR A 197 -10.43 4.59 -5.21
CA THR A 197 -10.60 4.13 -6.60
C THR A 197 -11.27 5.20 -7.44
N VAL A 198 -10.66 5.54 -8.56
CA VAL A 198 -11.15 6.51 -9.55
C VAL A 198 -11.20 5.86 -10.92
N TYR A 199 -12.26 6.13 -11.65
CA TYR A 199 -12.37 5.79 -13.05
C TYR A 199 -12.33 7.05 -13.90
N VAL A 200 -11.54 7.02 -14.95
CA VAL A 200 -11.49 8.08 -15.97
C VAL A 200 -12.06 7.52 -17.26
N ARG A 201 -13.14 8.13 -17.73
CA ARG A 201 -13.70 7.83 -19.04
C ARG A 201 -13.36 8.95 -20.00
N LYS A 202 -12.77 8.58 -21.12
CA LYS A 202 -12.50 9.47 -22.26
C LYS A 202 -13.50 9.20 -23.38
N GLU A 203 -14.15 10.24 -23.86
CA GLU A 203 -14.91 10.19 -25.10
C GLU A 203 -14.03 10.69 -26.23
N ALA A 204 -13.54 9.75 -27.06
CA ALA A 204 -12.78 9.95 -28.29
C ALA A 204 -13.41 9.10 -29.40
N GLN A 205 -12.68 8.82 -30.48
CA GLN A 205 -13.11 7.86 -31.51
C GLN A 205 -13.39 6.47 -30.92
N GLU A 206 -12.58 6.07 -29.92
CA GLU A 206 -12.84 4.90 -29.07
C GLU A 206 -13.08 5.36 -27.63
N VAL A 207 -14.16 4.86 -27.03
CA VAL A 207 -14.48 5.14 -25.62
C VAL A 207 -13.59 4.27 -24.74
N SER A 208 -12.80 4.90 -23.90
CA SER A 208 -11.95 4.20 -22.94
C SER A 208 -12.38 4.50 -21.50
N LEU A 209 -12.47 3.45 -20.68
CA LEU A 209 -12.65 3.55 -19.22
C LEU A 209 -11.42 2.95 -18.54
N LYS A 210 -10.69 3.76 -17.80
CA LYS A 210 -9.49 3.32 -17.10
C LYS A 210 -9.63 3.53 -15.60
N GLN A 211 -9.29 2.51 -14.85
CA GLN A 211 -9.27 2.52 -13.39
C GLN A 211 -7.90 2.96 -12.86
N PHE A 212 -7.92 3.72 -11.78
CA PHE A 212 -6.75 4.13 -11.00
C PHE A 212 -7.04 3.86 -9.54
N ILE A 213 -6.06 3.29 -8.83
CA ILE A 213 -6.17 2.95 -7.42
C ILE A 213 -5.02 3.63 -6.67
N ASN A 214 -5.35 4.45 -5.67
CA ASN A 214 -4.34 5.11 -4.82
C ASN A 214 -4.02 4.32 -3.55
N ARG A 215 -4.64 3.14 -3.37
CA ARG A 215 -4.30 2.18 -2.32
C ARG A 215 -3.19 1.27 -2.80
N PHE A 216 -2.35 0.84 -1.86
CA PHE A 216 -1.31 -0.14 -2.14
C PHE A 216 -1.94 -1.54 -2.11
N GLU A 217 -2.63 -1.87 -3.19
CA GLU A 217 -3.49 -3.04 -3.34
C GLU A 217 -3.32 -3.67 -4.72
N ALA A 218 -3.29 -5.01 -4.77
CA ALA A 218 -3.34 -5.79 -6.00
C ALA A 218 -4.02 -7.14 -5.72
N ASP A 219 -4.75 -7.68 -6.70
CA ASP A 219 -5.43 -8.98 -6.63
C ASP A 219 -6.33 -9.16 -5.39
N GLY A 220 -6.96 -8.07 -4.94
CA GLY A 220 -7.82 -8.06 -3.75
C GLY A 220 -7.07 -8.13 -2.42
N MET A 221 -5.74 -8.03 -2.42
CA MET A 221 -4.91 -7.96 -1.21
C MET A 221 -4.40 -6.54 -1.01
N VAL A 222 -4.53 -6.06 0.23
CA VAL A 222 -3.96 -4.79 0.67
C VAL A 222 -2.55 -5.06 1.20
N PHE A 223 -1.57 -4.32 0.69
CA PHE A 223 -0.18 -4.38 1.12
C PHE A 223 0.14 -3.19 2.02
N GLU A 224 1.03 -3.40 2.97
CA GLU A 224 1.58 -2.30 3.74
C GLU A 224 2.49 -1.45 2.84
N LYS A 225 2.27 -0.13 2.87
CA LYS A 225 3.16 0.78 2.15
C LYS A 225 4.52 0.77 2.85
N PRO A 226 5.63 0.55 2.13
CA PRO A 226 6.95 0.61 2.74
C PRO A 226 7.16 1.98 3.38
N ASP A 227 7.45 1.98 4.69
CA ASP A 227 7.84 3.14 5.47
C ASP A 227 9.24 2.95 6.07
N GLU A 228 9.82 4.05 6.55
CA GLU A 228 11.17 4.08 7.14
C GLU A 228 11.21 3.41 8.53
#